data_8b3f74d2e511d679560191fdb26783ad
#
_entry.id   8b3f74d2e511d679560191fdb26783ad
#
_cell.length_a   1.000
_cell.length_b   1.000
_cell.length_c   1.000
_cell.angle_alpha   90.00
_cell.angle_beta   90.00
_cell.angle_gamma   90.00
#
_symmetry.space_group_name_H-M   'P 1'
#
loop_
_entity.id
_entity.type
_entity.pdbx_description
1 polymer ?
#
loop_
_entity_poly.entity_id
_entity_poly.type
_entity_poly.pdbx_seq_one_letter_code
_entity_poly.pdbx_strand_id
1 'polypeptide(L)'
;VKSTKAKVSFLLPKKTLFAAENVLTAVNEISMEALDGEVLGIVGESGSGKSTLAKTILGLQKLTSGQVEVFGERLAEVNKKELKEIRKKMQVVFQDPFSSLNPRMTVFEILNEPLNSFFPSMTKESAQKDIEDGLMEVGLTPEYLGRYPHELSGGQCQRVAIARALMPKPQ
;
A
#
# COMPACT_ATOMS: atom_id res chain seq x y z
N VAL A 1 -4.92 -9.62 10.22
CA VAL A 1 -5.42 -8.22 10.27
C VAL A 1 -6.78 -8.22 10.94
N LYS A 2 -7.00 -7.29 11.88
CA LYS A 2 -8.27 -7.16 12.58
C LYS A 2 -8.68 -5.70 12.68
N SER A 3 -9.93 -5.39 12.38
CA SER A 3 -10.52 -4.09 12.70
C SER A 3 -11.71 -4.28 13.65
N THR A 4 -11.86 -3.36 14.61
CA THR A 4 -12.95 -3.37 15.57
C THR A 4 -13.60 -1.99 15.58
N LYS A 5 -14.86 -1.91 15.14
CA LYS A 5 -15.66 -0.68 15.04
C LYS A 5 -14.89 0.47 14.37
N ALA A 6 -14.11 0.15 13.33
CA ALA A 6 -13.32 1.14 12.61
C ALA A 6 -14.22 2.20 11.98
N LYS A 7 -13.98 3.46 12.30
CA LYS A 7 -14.72 4.61 11.78
C LYS A 7 -13.77 5.65 11.22
N VAL A 8 -14.08 6.14 10.01
CA VAL A 8 -13.36 7.24 9.37
C VAL A 8 -14.35 8.27 8.90
N SER A 9 -14.20 9.49 9.40
CA SER A 9 -15.02 10.63 9.03
C SER A 9 -14.12 11.79 8.59
N PHE A 10 -14.56 12.51 7.56
CA PHE A 10 -13.89 13.68 7.01
C PHE A 10 -14.73 14.92 7.27
N LEU A 11 -14.09 15.98 7.76
CA LEU A 11 -14.71 17.29 7.82
C LEU A 11 -14.71 17.91 6.41
N LEU A 12 -15.89 18.20 5.89
CA LEU A 12 -16.02 18.90 4.62
C LEU A 12 -15.89 20.41 4.83
N PRO A 13 -15.32 21.15 3.85
CA PRO A 13 -15.21 22.59 3.96
C PRO A 13 -16.60 23.22 4.08
N LYS A 14 -16.72 24.19 4.99
CA LYS A 14 -17.96 24.96 5.19
C LYS A 14 -18.28 25.77 3.93
N LYS A 15 -19.51 25.67 3.43
CA LYS A 15 -19.95 26.46 2.27
C LYS A 15 -20.10 27.95 2.58
N THR A 16 -20.37 28.31 3.86
CA THR A 16 -20.45 29.70 4.37
C THR A 16 -19.91 29.76 5.79
N LEU A 17 -19.54 30.97 6.26
CA LEU A 17 -18.97 31.18 7.60
C LEU A 17 -19.90 30.68 8.73
N PHE A 18 -21.21 30.69 8.52
CA PHE A 18 -22.20 30.28 9.52
C PHE A 18 -22.83 28.91 9.26
N ALA A 19 -22.31 28.14 8.27
CA ALA A 19 -22.83 26.81 8.00
C ALA A 19 -22.40 25.82 9.09
N ALA A 20 -23.30 24.89 9.42
CA ALA A 20 -22.96 23.75 10.28
C ALA A 20 -21.83 22.93 9.66
N GLU A 21 -21.06 22.26 10.49
CA GLU A 21 -19.99 21.36 10.05
C GLU A 21 -20.61 20.15 9.32
N ASN A 22 -20.25 19.98 8.06
CA ASN A 22 -20.63 18.80 7.30
C ASN A 22 -19.58 17.72 7.51
N VAL A 23 -19.98 16.58 8.04
CA VAL A 23 -19.14 15.41 8.28
C VAL A 23 -19.52 14.32 7.28
N LEU A 24 -18.57 13.89 6.47
CA LEU A 24 -18.71 12.73 5.61
C LEU A 24 -18.13 11.50 6.33
N THR A 25 -18.96 10.56 6.70
CA THR A 25 -18.50 9.28 7.26
C THR A 25 -18.27 8.29 6.12
N ALA A 26 -17.00 8.03 5.80
CA ALA A 26 -16.60 7.13 4.72
C ALA A 26 -16.53 5.65 5.17
N VAL A 27 -16.18 5.41 6.43
CA VAL A 27 -16.21 4.08 7.05
C VAL A 27 -16.97 4.22 8.37
N ASN A 28 -18.00 3.40 8.56
CA ASN A 28 -18.88 3.51 9.73
C ASN A 28 -18.90 2.22 10.54
N GLU A 29 -18.12 2.18 11.61
CA GLU A 29 -18.05 1.11 12.60
C GLU A 29 -17.85 -0.30 12.03
N ILE A 30 -16.98 -0.43 11.04
CA ILE A 30 -16.68 -1.72 10.40
C ILE A 30 -15.81 -2.59 11.31
N SER A 31 -16.28 -3.80 11.55
CA SER A 31 -15.50 -4.85 12.22
C SER A 31 -15.28 -6.01 11.24
N MET A 32 -14.04 -6.41 11.08
CA MET A 32 -13.63 -7.52 10.22
C MET A 32 -12.34 -8.15 10.74
N GLU A 33 -12.11 -9.38 10.33
CA GLU A 33 -10.87 -10.09 10.63
C GLU A 33 -10.44 -10.85 9.37
N ALA A 34 -9.16 -10.78 9.03
CA ALA A 34 -8.52 -11.61 8.02
C ALA A 34 -7.42 -12.41 8.72
N LEU A 35 -7.53 -13.72 8.68
CA LEU A 35 -6.59 -14.65 9.29
C LEU A 35 -5.34 -14.83 8.40
N ASP A 36 -4.33 -15.45 8.96
CA ASP A 36 -3.13 -15.80 8.20
C ASP A 36 -3.47 -16.86 7.13
N GLY A 37 -2.95 -16.64 5.91
CA GLY A 37 -3.25 -17.49 4.75
C GLY A 37 -4.66 -17.33 4.17
N GLU A 38 -5.49 -16.42 4.70
CA GLU A 38 -6.84 -16.18 4.22
C GLU A 38 -6.88 -15.09 3.13
N VAL A 39 -7.75 -15.29 2.14
CA VAL A 39 -8.10 -14.26 1.15
C VAL A 39 -9.45 -13.66 1.51
N LEU A 40 -9.44 -12.41 1.99
CA LEU A 40 -10.66 -11.68 2.32
C LEU A 40 -11.05 -10.71 1.20
N GLY A 41 -12.22 -10.95 0.57
CA GLY A 41 -12.79 -10.06 -0.45
C GLY A 41 -13.65 -8.96 0.17
N ILE A 42 -13.36 -7.66 -0.15
CA ILE A 42 -14.19 -6.52 0.25
C ILE A 42 -14.95 -6.02 -0.96
N VAL A 43 -16.26 -6.20 -0.97
CA VAL A 43 -17.17 -5.85 -2.09
C VAL A 43 -18.10 -4.71 -1.68
N GLY A 44 -18.56 -3.94 -2.66
CA GLY A 44 -19.51 -2.85 -2.45
C GLY A 44 -19.49 -1.85 -3.62
N GLU A 45 -20.45 -0.95 -3.66
CA GLU A 45 -20.59 0.06 -4.70
C GLU A 45 -19.41 1.06 -4.74
N SER A 46 -19.27 1.78 -5.85
CA SER A 46 -18.29 2.87 -5.94
C SER A 46 -18.61 3.94 -4.87
N GLY A 47 -17.58 4.40 -4.17
CA GLY A 47 -17.77 5.38 -3.08
C GLY A 47 -18.20 4.79 -1.73
N SER A 48 -18.41 3.48 -1.59
CA SER A 48 -18.84 2.84 -0.32
C SER A 48 -17.76 2.81 0.78
N GLY A 49 -16.57 3.36 0.55
CA GLY A 49 -15.51 3.44 1.56
C GLY A 49 -14.46 2.33 1.53
N LYS A 50 -14.51 1.36 0.58
CA LYS A 50 -13.54 0.25 0.45
C LYS A 50 -12.09 0.72 0.45
N SER A 51 -11.76 1.69 -0.41
CA SER A 51 -10.40 2.23 -0.51
C SER A 51 -9.99 2.99 0.76
N THR A 52 -10.94 3.63 1.44
CA THR A 52 -10.68 4.30 2.73
C THR A 52 -10.37 3.27 3.80
N LEU A 53 -11.13 2.17 3.87
CA LEU A 53 -10.88 1.08 4.79
C LEU A 53 -9.51 0.42 4.53
N ALA A 54 -9.18 0.14 3.26
CA ALA A 54 -7.87 -0.39 2.88
C ALA A 54 -6.73 0.56 3.30
N LYS A 55 -6.85 1.87 3.02
CA LYS A 55 -5.86 2.88 3.46
C LYS A 55 -5.73 2.95 4.99
N THR A 56 -6.82 2.70 5.72
CA THR A 56 -6.81 2.67 7.18
C THR A 56 -6.02 1.46 7.70
N ILE A 57 -6.23 0.28 7.10
CA ILE A 57 -5.48 -0.94 7.41
C ILE A 57 -3.98 -0.76 7.11
N LEU A 58 -3.64 -0.06 6.04
CA LEU A 58 -2.25 0.27 5.66
C LEU A 58 -1.61 1.37 6.56
N GLY A 59 -2.36 1.93 7.51
CA GLY A 59 -1.89 3.06 8.32
C GLY A 59 -1.65 4.34 7.51
N LEU A 60 -2.28 4.48 6.34
CA LEU A 60 -2.23 5.67 5.49
C LEU A 60 -3.34 6.66 5.80
N GLN A 61 -4.43 6.19 6.41
CA GLN A 61 -5.57 6.98 6.85
C GLN A 61 -5.79 6.77 8.33
N LYS A 62 -5.88 7.87 9.10
CA LYS A 62 -6.18 7.82 10.54
C LYS A 62 -7.65 7.48 10.77
N LEU A 63 -7.90 6.68 11.80
CA LEU A 63 -9.23 6.44 12.34
C LEU A 63 -9.77 7.69 13.05
N THR A 64 -11.08 7.89 12.95
CA THR A 64 -11.83 8.82 13.82
C THR A 64 -12.15 8.14 15.16
N SER A 65 -12.52 6.84 15.12
CA SER A 65 -12.72 6.00 16.30
C SER A 65 -12.60 4.51 15.93
N GLY A 66 -12.60 3.63 16.92
CA GLY A 66 -12.35 2.20 16.77
C GLY A 66 -10.86 1.89 16.73
N GLN A 67 -10.50 0.68 16.30
CA GLN A 67 -9.10 0.25 16.25
C GLN A 67 -8.83 -0.65 15.05
N VAL A 68 -7.57 -0.65 14.61
CA VAL A 68 -7.03 -1.58 13.60
C VAL A 68 -5.75 -2.20 14.17
N GLU A 69 -5.69 -3.51 14.11
CA GLU A 69 -4.54 -4.32 14.49
C GLU A 69 -3.99 -5.04 13.25
N VAL A 70 -2.67 -5.00 13.10
CA VAL A 70 -1.94 -5.66 12.02
C VAL A 70 -0.78 -6.43 12.63
N PHE A 71 -0.70 -7.72 12.37
CA PHE A 71 0.29 -8.62 12.99
C PHE A 71 0.29 -8.58 14.53
N GLY A 72 -0.89 -8.37 15.15
CA GLY A 72 -1.05 -8.25 16.60
C GLY A 72 -0.77 -6.87 17.17
N GLU A 73 -0.30 -5.91 16.36
CA GLU A 73 0.06 -4.57 16.78
C GLU A 73 -1.07 -3.56 16.46
N ARG A 74 -1.44 -2.71 17.41
CA ARG A 74 -2.43 -1.65 17.21
C ARG A 74 -1.80 -0.47 16.47
N LEU A 75 -2.24 -0.19 15.25
CA LEU A 75 -1.65 0.87 14.41
C LEU A 75 -1.67 2.28 15.05
N ALA A 76 -2.60 2.55 15.96
CA ALA A 76 -2.69 3.83 16.66
C ALA A 76 -1.61 4.01 17.74
N GLU A 77 -1.02 2.92 18.23
CA GLU A 77 -0.09 2.90 19.37
C GLU A 77 1.37 2.72 18.92
N VAL A 78 1.59 2.22 17.69
CA VAL A 78 2.95 1.97 17.18
C VAL A 78 3.71 3.26 16.86
N ASN A 79 5.00 3.25 17.17
CA ASN A 79 5.92 4.31 16.77
C ASN A 79 6.36 4.19 15.30
N LYS A 80 7.12 5.19 14.80
CA LYS A 80 7.56 5.22 13.38
C LYS A 80 8.41 4.01 12.98
N LYS A 81 9.22 3.47 13.89
CA LYS A 81 10.09 2.32 13.62
C LYS A 81 9.26 1.05 13.51
N GLU A 82 8.36 0.82 14.45
CA GLU A 82 7.42 -0.31 14.44
C GLU A 82 6.51 -0.26 13.20
N LEU A 83 5.97 0.91 12.85
CA LEU A 83 5.17 1.08 11.65
C LEU A 83 5.96 0.75 10.37
N LYS A 84 7.27 1.04 10.34
CA LYS A 84 8.14 0.66 9.22
C LYS A 84 8.29 -0.86 9.11
N GLU A 85 8.45 -1.56 10.23
CA GLU A 85 8.52 -3.03 10.25
C GLU A 85 7.18 -3.68 9.82
N ILE A 86 6.04 -3.13 10.26
CA ILE A 86 4.72 -3.57 9.80
C ILE A 86 4.61 -3.39 8.28
N ARG A 87 4.98 -2.21 7.76
CA ARG A 87 4.94 -1.92 6.32
C ARG A 87 5.86 -2.78 5.48
N LYS A 88 7.00 -3.22 6.04
CA LYS A 88 7.88 -4.18 5.39
C LYS A 88 7.18 -5.53 5.16
N LYS A 89 6.40 -5.98 6.13
CA LYS A 89 5.65 -7.25 6.07
C LYS A 89 4.36 -7.14 5.27
N MET A 90 3.75 -5.95 5.22
CA MET A 90 2.47 -5.68 4.56
C MET A 90 2.67 -4.71 3.41
N GLN A 91 2.43 -5.16 2.20
CA GLN A 91 2.60 -4.36 0.99
C GLN A 91 1.26 -4.13 0.28
N VAL A 92 1.25 -3.19 -0.64
CA VAL A 92 0.05 -2.82 -1.40
C VAL A 92 0.34 -2.75 -2.90
N VAL A 93 -0.59 -3.30 -3.68
CA VAL A 93 -0.64 -3.08 -5.12
C VAL A 93 -1.88 -2.26 -5.43
N PHE A 94 -1.69 -1.06 -5.98
CA PHE A 94 -2.80 -0.17 -6.31
C PHE A 94 -3.48 -0.58 -7.63
N GLN A 95 -4.76 -0.21 -7.75
CA GLN A 95 -5.59 -0.54 -8.90
C GLN A 95 -5.07 0.10 -10.21
N ASP A 96 -4.57 1.34 -10.14
CA ASP A 96 -3.97 2.02 -11.29
C ASP A 96 -2.45 1.91 -11.23
N PRO A 97 -1.84 1.08 -12.09
CA PRO A 97 -0.41 0.88 -12.09
C PRO A 97 0.35 2.12 -12.55
N PHE A 98 -0.19 2.91 -13.50
CA PHE A 98 0.49 4.10 -14.01
C PHE A 98 0.63 5.18 -12.94
N SER A 99 -0.42 5.46 -12.19
CA SER A 99 -0.36 6.44 -11.10
C SER A 99 0.44 5.95 -9.89
N SER A 100 0.68 4.65 -9.78
CA SER A 100 1.43 4.05 -8.67
C SER A 100 2.95 4.02 -8.88
N LEU A 101 3.42 4.15 -10.12
CA LEU A 101 4.83 4.17 -10.47
C LEU A 101 5.30 5.61 -10.72
N ASN A 102 6.48 5.96 -10.22
CA ASN A 102 7.07 7.26 -10.50
C ASN A 102 7.52 7.33 -11.99
N PRO A 103 6.93 8.19 -12.84
CA PRO A 103 7.23 8.22 -14.26
C PRO A 103 8.64 8.71 -14.60
N ARG A 104 9.37 9.25 -13.61
CA ARG A 104 10.75 9.76 -13.77
C ARG A 104 11.80 8.75 -13.33
N MET A 105 11.40 7.57 -12.86
CA MET A 105 12.28 6.50 -12.42
C MET A 105 12.24 5.36 -13.44
N THR A 106 13.38 4.74 -13.66
CA THR A 106 13.48 3.48 -14.40
C THR A 106 12.87 2.33 -13.60
N VAL A 107 12.57 1.22 -14.25
CA VAL A 107 12.09 -0.01 -13.57
C VAL A 107 13.08 -0.44 -12.48
N PHE A 108 14.39 -0.38 -12.76
CA PHE A 108 15.42 -0.69 -11.76
C PHE A 108 15.29 0.21 -10.52
N GLU A 109 15.20 1.52 -10.71
CA GLU A 109 15.08 2.48 -9.60
C GLU A 109 13.80 2.25 -8.79
N ILE A 110 12.67 1.95 -9.46
CA ILE A 110 11.38 1.64 -8.82
C ILE A 110 11.48 0.39 -7.95
N LEU A 111 12.16 -0.66 -8.42
CA LEU A 111 12.33 -1.90 -7.65
C LEU A 111 13.39 -1.77 -6.54
N ASN A 112 14.38 -0.90 -6.73
CA ASN A 112 15.43 -0.65 -5.74
C ASN A 112 14.97 0.25 -4.58
N GLU A 113 13.94 1.08 -4.77
CA GLU A 113 13.43 1.99 -3.74
C GLU A 113 13.04 1.27 -2.44
N PRO A 114 12.20 0.21 -2.46
CA PRO A 114 11.87 -0.55 -1.25
C PRO A 114 13.08 -1.27 -0.64
N LEU A 115 14.02 -1.77 -1.44
CA LEU A 115 15.25 -2.40 -0.93
C LEU A 115 16.09 -1.38 -0.16
N ASN A 116 16.34 -0.21 -0.71
CA ASN A 116 17.07 0.87 -0.02
C ASN A 116 16.34 1.32 1.26
N SER A 117 15.02 1.35 1.23
CA SER A 117 14.23 1.77 2.39
C SER A 117 14.27 0.75 3.53
N PHE A 118 14.06 -0.52 3.23
CA PHE A 118 13.91 -1.56 4.25
C PHE A 118 15.20 -2.32 4.58
N PHE A 119 16.19 -2.32 3.68
CA PHE A 119 17.47 -3.03 3.83
C PHE A 119 18.67 -2.11 3.52
N PRO A 120 18.88 -1.03 4.29
CA PRO A 120 19.91 -0.02 3.99
C PRO A 120 21.34 -0.53 4.01
N SER A 121 21.59 -1.70 4.57
CA SER A 121 22.91 -2.38 4.60
C SER A 121 23.13 -3.39 3.48
N MET A 122 22.15 -3.53 2.56
CA MET A 122 22.26 -4.45 1.41
C MET A 122 23.34 -3.94 0.44
N THR A 123 24.18 -4.86 -0.06
CA THR A 123 25.17 -4.49 -1.08
C THR A 123 24.50 -4.26 -2.43
N LYS A 124 25.15 -3.49 -3.31
CA LYS A 124 24.64 -3.21 -4.65
C LYS A 124 24.47 -4.49 -5.48
N GLU A 125 25.40 -5.41 -5.35
CA GLU A 125 25.39 -6.70 -6.06
C GLU A 125 24.20 -7.57 -5.62
N SER A 126 23.92 -7.61 -4.30
CA SER A 126 22.77 -8.33 -3.77
C SER A 126 21.44 -7.69 -4.20
N ALA A 127 21.36 -6.36 -4.15
CA ALA A 127 20.17 -5.62 -4.61
C ALA A 127 19.91 -5.85 -6.10
N GLN A 128 20.95 -5.79 -6.95
CA GLN A 128 20.85 -6.06 -8.37
C GLN A 128 20.27 -7.46 -8.63
N LYS A 129 20.80 -8.48 -7.96
CA LYS A 129 20.30 -9.85 -8.09
C LYS A 129 18.85 -9.99 -7.65
N ASP A 130 18.49 -9.48 -6.46
CA ASP A 130 17.12 -9.55 -5.94
C ASP A 130 16.13 -8.84 -6.90
N ILE A 131 16.54 -7.71 -7.53
CA ILE A 131 15.75 -6.99 -8.51
C ILE A 131 15.54 -7.81 -9.79
N GLU A 132 16.59 -8.43 -10.33
CA GLU A 132 16.50 -9.27 -11.52
C GLU A 132 15.61 -10.49 -11.28
N ASP A 133 15.82 -11.18 -10.16
CA ASP A 133 15.03 -12.35 -9.75
C ASP A 133 13.54 -11.96 -9.58
N GLY A 134 13.24 -10.88 -8.85
CA GLY A 134 11.87 -10.42 -8.64
C GLY A 134 11.18 -9.91 -9.92
N LEU A 135 11.93 -9.37 -10.88
CA LEU A 135 11.38 -9.03 -12.19
C LEU A 135 11.01 -10.30 -12.98
N MET A 136 11.85 -11.33 -12.91
CA MET A 136 11.57 -12.61 -13.55
C MET A 136 10.40 -13.35 -12.92
N GLU A 137 10.20 -13.26 -11.61
CA GLU A 137 9.04 -13.85 -10.90
C GLU A 137 7.70 -13.33 -11.43
N VAL A 138 7.65 -12.09 -11.91
CA VAL A 138 6.45 -11.52 -12.52
C VAL A 138 6.40 -11.70 -14.06
N GLY A 139 7.31 -12.49 -14.64
CA GLY A 139 7.36 -12.81 -16.06
C GLY A 139 7.83 -11.66 -16.94
N LEU A 140 8.74 -10.81 -16.43
CA LEU A 140 9.47 -9.79 -17.18
C LEU A 140 10.97 -10.14 -17.21
N THR A 141 11.66 -9.79 -18.31
CA THR A 141 13.10 -10.04 -18.44
C THR A 141 13.91 -8.84 -17.93
N PRO A 142 15.20 -9.02 -17.56
CA PRO A 142 16.09 -7.93 -17.14
C PRO A 142 16.24 -6.80 -18.15
N GLU A 143 15.93 -7.01 -19.43
CA GLU A 143 15.93 -5.98 -20.47
C GLU A 143 15.00 -4.80 -20.17
N TYR A 144 13.98 -5.00 -19.31
CA TYR A 144 13.06 -3.95 -18.89
C TYR A 144 13.63 -3.03 -17.81
N LEU A 145 14.73 -3.38 -17.14
CA LEU A 145 15.28 -2.63 -16.01
C LEU A 145 15.60 -1.17 -16.34
N GLY A 146 16.10 -0.92 -17.56
CA GLY A 146 16.43 0.44 -18.02
C GLY A 146 15.26 1.26 -18.55
N ARG A 147 14.05 0.67 -18.68
CA ARG A 147 12.87 1.35 -19.23
C ARG A 147 12.15 2.19 -18.20
N TYR A 148 11.46 3.21 -18.68
CA TYR A 148 10.56 4.05 -17.88
C TYR A 148 9.11 3.55 -17.96
N PRO A 149 8.23 3.86 -16.99
CA PRO A 149 6.83 3.46 -17.03
C PRO A 149 6.07 3.82 -18.30
N HIS A 150 6.36 4.95 -18.93
CA HIS A 150 5.71 5.37 -20.16
C HIS A 150 6.14 4.56 -21.41
N GLU A 151 7.20 3.76 -21.32
CA GLU A 151 7.67 2.85 -22.37
C GLU A 151 7.09 1.43 -22.23
N LEU A 152 6.26 1.21 -21.18
CA LEU A 152 5.68 -0.08 -20.85
C LEU A 152 4.19 -0.10 -21.18
N SER A 153 3.67 -1.29 -21.51
CA SER A 153 2.24 -1.52 -21.56
C SER A 153 1.60 -1.49 -20.15
N GLY A 154 0.28 -1.28 -20.06
CA GLY A 154 -0.43 -1.31 -18.78
C GLY A 154 -0.22 -2.60 -17.99
N GLY A 155 -0.23 -3.76 -18.67
CA GLY A 155 0.05 -5.04 -18.04
C GLY A 155 1.50 -5.19 -17.56
N GLN A 156 2.47 -4.61 -18.27
CA GLN A 156 3.87 -4.57 -17.82
C GLN A 156 4.04 -3.64 -16.61
N CYS A 157 3.41 -2.45 -16.61
CA CYS A 157 3.39 -1.57 -15.45
C CYS A 157 2.77 -2.26 -14.23
N GLN A 158 1.68 -3.02 -14.41
CA GLN A 158 1.07 -3.80 -13.32
C GLN A 158 2.04 -4.85 -12.76
N ARG A 159 2.76 -5.57 -13.61
CA ARG A 159 3.78 -6.54 -13.18
C ARG A 159 4.93 -5.87 -12.43
N VAL A 160 5.41 -4.73 -12.89
CA VAL A 160 6.43 -3.94 -12.17
C VAL A 160 5.92 -3.49 -10.81
N ALA A 161 4.64 -3.04 -10.71
CA ALA A 161 4.04 -2.67 -9.42
C ALA A 161 3.92 -3.86 -8.45
N ILE A 162 3.63 -5.06 -8.98
CA ILE A 162 3.62 -6.30 -8.19
C ILE A 162 5.04 -6.65 -7.76
N ALA A 163 6.02 -6.66 -8.68
CA ALA A 163 7.43 -6.93 -8.34
C ALA A 163 7.92 -5.98 -7.23
N ARG A 164 7.64 -4.67 -7.35
CA ARG A 164 7.98 -3.68 -6.31
C ARG A 164 7.41 -4.05 -4.94
N ALA A 165 6.15 -4.49 -4.90
CA ALA A 165 5.51 -4.91 -3.66
C ALA A 165 6.15 -6.19 -3.07
N LEU A 166 6.69 -7.07 -3.90
CA LEU A 166 7.36 -8.30 -3.48
C LEU A 166 8.80 -8.09 -3.00
N MET A 167 9.48 -7.00 -3.39
CA MET A 167 10.88 -6.74 -3.01
C MET A 167 11.17 -6.87 -1.51
N PRO A 168 10.32 -6.36 -0.59
CA PRO A 168 10.55 -6.51 0.85
C PRO A 168 10.32 -7.94 1.37
N LYS A 169 9.88 -8.89 0.54
CA LYS A 169 9.48 -10.25 0.92
C LYS A 169 8.37 -10.23 1.97
N PRO A 170 7.19 -9.66 1.65
CA PRO A 170 6.07 -9.53 2.59
C PRO A 170 5.54 -10.91 3.02
N GLN A 171 4.81 -10.90 4.15
CA GLN A 171 4.17 -12.09 4.73
C GLN A 171 2.75 -12.29 4.19
#